data_f8cfb23a4517fb0e5efb3ae70ccc78b7
#
_entry.id   f8cfb23a4517fb0e5efb3ae70ccc78b7
#
_cell.length_a   1.000
_cell.length_b   1.000
_cell.length_c   1.000
_cell.angle_alpha   90.00
_cell.angle_beta   90.00
_cell.angle_gamma   90.00
#
_symmetry.space_group_name_H-M   'P 1'
#
loop_
_entity.id
_entity.type
_entity.pdbx_description
1 polymer ?
#
loop_
_entity_poly.entity_id
_entity_poly.type
_entity_poly.pdbx_seq_one_letter_code
_entity_poly.pdbx_strand_id
1 'polypeptide(L)'
;AQVRQPAWQQAFLSKPLAERQAIGAQMRAASRAHQQSAQPITYADADPALAQQWLAEAGARTLIHGHTHRPARHEHVVDGQARERWVLADWYSRGSYLRADAGGCGVQLLA
;
A
#
# COMPACT_ATOMS: atom_id res chain seq x y z
N ALA A 1 -13.84 -6.48 -4.30
CA ALA A 1 -13.30 -7.82 -4.49
C ALA A 1 -13.83 -8.57 -5.71
N GLN A 2 -14.82 -8.04 -6.46
CA GLN A 2 -15.40 -8.68 -7.65
C GLN A 2 -14.34 -8.96 -8.74
N VAL A 3 -13.44 -8.03 -8.99
CA VAL A 3 -12.37 -8.13 -10.00
C VAL A 3 -11.35 -9.24 -9.74
N ARG A 4 -11.32 -9.80 -8.54
CA ARG A 4 -10.43 -10.91 -8.18
C ARG A 4 -11.04 -12.29 -8.41
N GLN A 5 -12.31 -12.36 -8.77
CA GLN A 5 -12.98 -13.63 -9.03
C GLN A 5 -12.60 -14.17 -10.41
N PRO A 6 -12.20 -15.44 -10.53
CA PRO A 6 -11.78 -16.04 -11.81
C PRO A 6 -12.83 -15.90 -12.91
N ALA A 7 -14.10 -16.10 -12.59
CA ALA A 7 -15.19 -15.97 -13.55
C ALA A 7 -15.29 -14.54 -14.13
N TRP A 8 -15.13 -13.51 -13.28
CA TRP A 8 -15.10 -12.13 -13.72
C TRP A 8 -13.89 -11.86 -14.63
N GLN A 9 -12.72 -12.37 -14.23
CA GLN A 9 -11.49 -12.20 -15.03
C GLN A 9 -11.60 -12.85 -16.39
N GLN A 10 -12.13 -14.07 -16.45
CA GLN A 10 -12.37 -14.76 -17.73
C GLN A 10 -13.34 -13.98 -18.63
N ALA A 11 -14.47 -13.55 -18.08
CA ALA A 11 -15.46 -12.76 -18.83
C ALA A 11 -14.88 -11.43 -19.32
N PHE A 12 -14.09 -10.75 -18.50
CA PHE A 12 -13.43 -9.50 -18.88
C PHE A 12 -12.35 -9.71 -19.95
N LEU A 13 -11.52 -10.74 -19.81
CA LEU A 13 -10.43 -11.02 -20.73
C LEU A 13 -10.92 -11.55 -22.08
N SER A 14 -12.10 -12.14 -22.16
CA SER A 14 -12.71 -12.58 -23.44
C SER A 14 -13.18 -11.41 -24.32
N LYS A 15 -13.31 -10.21 -23.76
CA LYS A 15 -13.71 -9.01 -24.51
C LYS A 15 -12.58 -8.51 -25.43
N PRO A 16 -12.90 -7.89 -26.57
CA PRO A 16 -11.92 -7.22 -27.40
C PRO A 16 -11.12 -6.16 -26.64
N LEU A 17 -9.87 -5.94 -27.01
CA LEU A 17 -8.98 -5.00 -26.31
C LEU A 17 -9.57 -3.60 -26.22
N ALA A 18 -10.16 -3.08 -27.28
CA ALA A 18 -10.77 -1.76 -27.32
C ALA A 18 -11.91 -1.62 -26.27
N GLU A 19 -12.74 -2.66 -26.11
CA GLU A 19 -13.80 -2.69 -25.11
C GLU A 19 -13.22 -2.71 -23.69
N ARG A 20 -12.19 -3.50 -23.44
CA ARG A 20 -11.49 -3.53 -22.14
C ARG A 20 -10.88 -2.16 -21.78
N GLN A 21 -10.28 -1.49 -22.78
CA GLN A 21 -9.73 -0.14 -22.61
C GLN A 21 -10.83 0.88 -22.28
N ALA A 22 -11.97 0.82 -22.96
CA ALA A 22 -13.12 1.70 -22.69
C ALA A 22 -13.65 1.49 -21.26
N ILE A 23 -13.84 0.24 -20.84
CA ILE A 23 -14.26 -0.10 -19.47
C ILE A 23 -13.25 0.43 -18.45
N GLY A 24 -11.97 0.22 -18.66
CA GLY A 24 -10.91 0.73 -17.78
C GLY A 24 -10.90 2.27 -17.68
N ALA A 25 -11.15 2.96 -18.79
CA ALA A 25 -11.27 4.42 -18.82
C ALA A 25 -12.49 4.91 -18.02
N GLN A 26 -13.65 4.25 -18.17
CA GLN A 26 -14.85 4.55 -17.40
C GLN A 26 -14.65 4.34 -15.90
N MET A 27 -14.04 3.23 -15.50
CA MET A 27 -13.75 2.94 -14.09
C MET A 27 -12.81 3.99 -13.48
N ARG A 28 -11.78 4.43 -14.21
CA ARG A 28 -10.88 5.51 -13.78
C ARG A 28 -11.57 6.85 -13.67
N ALA A 29 -12.46 7.17 -14.62
CA ALA A 29 -13.25 8.41 -14.58
C ALA A 29 -14.21 8.43 -13.38
N ALA A 30 -14.91 7.33 -13.11
CA ALA A 30 -15.80 7.19 -11.96
C ALA A 30 -15.02 7.31 -10.65
N SER A 31 -13.85 6.68 -10.54
CA SER A 31 -13.00 6.78 -9.35
C SER A 31 -12.52 8.22 -9.11
N ARG A 32 -12.10 8.93 -10.16
CA ARG A 32 -11.69 10.33 -10.05
C ARG A 32 -12.86 11.24 -9.63
N ALA A 33 -14.04 11.05 -10.20
CA ALA A 33 -15.23 11.80 -9.83
C ALA A 33 -15.60 11.58 -8.35
N HIS A 34 -15.51 10.33 -7.88
CA HIS A 34 -15.73 10.00 -6.47
C HIS A 34 -14.69 10.66 -5.55
N GLN A 35 -13.42 10.65 -5.92
CA GLN A 35 -12.34 11.30 -5.16
C GLN A 35 -12.52 12.83 -5.11
N GLN A 36 -12.99 13.46 -6.18
CA GLN A 36 -13.24 14.91 -6.23
C GLN A 36 -14.47 15.33 -5.43
N SER A 37 -15.47 14.47 -5.27
CA SER A 37 -16.69 14.73 -4.49
C SER A 37 -16.54 14.37 -3.01
N ALA A 38 -15.53 13.57 -2.65
CA ALA A 38 -15.27 13.19 -1.28
C ALA A 38 -14.58 14.33 -0.51
N GLN A 39 -14.88 14.45 0.78
CA GLN A 39 -14.10 15.26 1.73
C GLN A 39 -12.63 14.83 1.71
N PRO A 40 -11.66 15.68 2.17
CA PRO A 40 -10.25 15.34 2.16
C PRO A 40 -10.04 13.91 2.64
N ILE A 41 -9.44 13.07 1.79
CA ILE A 41 -9.25 11.66 2.08
C ILE A 41 -8.30 11.56 3.27
N THR A 42 -8.85 11.22 4.43
CA THR A 42 -8.04 10.75 5.54
C THR A 42 -7.66 9.31 5.21
N TYR A 43 -6.45 9.12 4.70
CA TYR A 43 -5.95 7.76 4.47
C TYR A 43 -5.94 7.00 5.79
N ALA A 44 -6.67 5.89 5.84
CA ALA A 44 -6.57 4.98 6.97
C ALA A 44 -5.15 4.41 7.04
N ASP A 45 -4.60 4.36 8.24
CA ASP A 45 -3.33 3.67 8.47
C ASP A 45 -3.51 2.16 8.40
N ALA A 46 -2.40 1.42 8.29
CA ALA A 46 -2.43 -0.03 8.40
C ALA A 46 -2.88 -0.43 9.81
N ASP A 47 -3.67 -1.52 9.88
CA ASP A 47 -4.08 -2.09 11.16
C ASP A 47 -2.85 -2.59 11.94
N PRO A 48 -2.57 -2.04 13.14
CA PRO A 48 -1.40 -2.43 13.92
C PRO A 48 -1.42 -3.91 14.33
N ALA A 49 -2.61 -4.45 14.62
CA ALA A 49 -2.75 -5.86 15.02
C ALA A 49 -2.41 -6.80 13.86
N LEU A 50 -2.88 -6.48 12.65
CA LEU A 50 -2.55 -7.25 11.45
C LEU A 50 -1.06 -7.16 11.10
N ALA A 51 -0.45 -5.99 11.24
CA ALA A 51 0.98 -5.80 11.03
C ALA A 51 1.81 -6.63 12.02
N GLN A 52 1.40 -6.67 13.28
CA GLN A 52 2.01 -7.49 14.32
C GLN A 52 1.88 -8.99 14.03
N GLN A 53 0.71 -9.42 13.58
CA GLN A 53 0.48 -10.81 13.16
C GLN A 53 1.42 -11.19 12.00
N TRP A 54 1.54 -10.37 10.98
CA TRP A 54 2.44 -10.65 9.85
C TRP A 54 3.91 -10.71 10.26
N LEU A 55 4.34 -9.82 11.14
CA LEU A 55 5.69 -9.88 11.71
C LEU A 55 5.95 -11.20 12.46
N ALA A 56 4.96 -11.65 13.23
CA ALA A 56 5.03 -12.90 13.96
C ALA A 56 5.07 -14.12 13.01
N GLU A 57 4.15 -14.20 12.07
CA GLU A 57 4.04 -15.31 11.10
C GLU A 57 5.27 -15.45 10.22
N ALA A 58 5.85 -14.32 9.80
CA ALA A 58 7.07 -14.30 9.00
C ALA A 58 8.35 -14.50 9.81
N GLY A 59 8.28 -14.46 11.14
CA GLY A 59 9.48 -14.44 12.01
C GLY A 59 10.39 -13.23 11.72
N ALA A 60 9.84 -12.16 11.15
CA ALA A 60 10.61 -11.00 10.69
C ALA A 60 10.82 -9.98 11.81
N ARG A 61 11.94 -9.27 11.77
CA ARG A 61 12.24 -8.16 12.69
C ARG A 61 11.70 -6.84 12.17
N THR A 62 11.57 -6.71 10.86
CA THR A 62 11.23 -5.47 10.18
C THR A 62 10.18 -5.74 9.10
N LEU A 63 9.11 -4.94 9.10
CA LEU A 63 8.10 -4.86 8.05
C LEU A 63 8.25 -3.52 7.34
N ILE A 64 8.36 -3.56 6.01
CA ILE A 64 8.41 -2.36 5.18
C ILE A 64 7.21 -2.38 4.24
N HIS A 65 6.44 -1.28 4.23
CA HIS A 65 5.30 -1.17 3.32
C HIS A 65 5.06 0.28 2.88
N GLY A 66 4.28 0.43 1.82
CA GLY A 66 3.79 1.71 1.33
C GLY A 66 2.27 1.78 1.37
N HIS A 67 1.68 2.44 0.39
CA HIS A 67 0.25 2.53 0.10
C HIS A 67 -0.57 3.44 1.02
N THR A 68 -0.33 3.45 2.33
CA THR A 68 -1.09 4.26 3.29
C THR A 68 -0.73 5.75 3.25
N HIS A 69 0.36 6.13 2.60
CA HIS A 69 0.87 7.51 2.47
C HIS A 69 1.05 8.22 3.83
N ARG A 70 1.38 7.45 4.87
CA ARG A 70 1.64 7.96 6.21
C ARG A 70 3.04 7.53 6.67
N PRO A 71 4.09 8.17 6.11
CA PRO A 71 5.46 7.77 6.37
C PRO A 71 5.79 7.91 7.85
N ALA A 72 6.20 6.81 8.45
CA ALA A 72 6.57 6.74 9.85
C ALA A 72 7.34 5.44 10.15
N ARG A 73 8.01 5.42 11.28
CA ARG A 73 8.50 4.21 11.92
C ARG A 73 7.61 3.89 13.12
N HIS A 74 7.12 2.67 13.18
CA HIS A 74 6.33 2.17 14.31
C HIS A 74 7.06 1.01 14.97
N GLU A 75 6.91 0.90 16.28
CA GLU A 75 7.41 -0.23 17.05
C GLU A 75 6.25 -1.17 17.42
N HIS A 76 6.48 -2.44 17.27
CA HIS A 76 5.56 -3.52 17.65
C HIS A 76 6.28 -4.47 18.60
N VAL A 77 5.52 -5.10 19.48
CA VAL A 77 6.05 -6.14 20.38
C VAL A 77 5.47 -7.48 19.95
N VAL A 78 6.35 -8.44 19.64
CA VAL A 78 5.99 -9.80 19.26
C VAL A 78 6.78 -10.77 20.14
N ASP A 79 6.08 -11.58 20.92
CA ASP A 79 6.70 -12.51 21.88
C ASP A 79 7.73 -11.86 22.80
N GLY A 80 7.41 -10.66 23.32
CA GLY A 80 8.28 -9.88 24.20
C GLY A 80 9.46 -9.20 23.51
N GLN A 81 9.59 -9.30 22.19
CA GLN A 81 10.66 -8.69 21.41
C GLN A 81 10.16 -7.49 20.60
N ALA A 82 10.92 -6.40 20.62
CA ALA A 82 10.64 -5.23 19.78
C ALA A 82 10.88 -5.56 18.31
N ARG A 83 9.90 -5.22 17.48
CA ARG A 83 9.92 -5.33 16.02
C ARG A 83 9.58 -3.97 15.45
N GLU A 84 9.97 -3.69 14.23
CA GLU A 84 9.73 -2.39 13.61
C GLU A 84 8.92 -2.49 12.31
N ARG A 85 8.13 -1.45 12.06
CA ARG A 85 7.39 -1.27 10.81
C ARG A 85 7.72 0.09 10.23
N TRP A 86 8.23 0.10 9.02
CA TRP A 86 8.53 1.31 8.26
C TRP A 86 7.50 1.52 7.17
N VAL A 87 6.88 2.70 7.17
CA VAL A 87 5.93 3.11 6.14
C VAL A 87 6.64 4.06 5.19
N LEU A 88 6.63 3.72 3.90
CA LEU A 88 7.27 4.53 2.87
C LEU A 88 6.40 5.74 2.53
N ALA A 89 7.06 6.87 2.24
CA ALA A 89 6.39 8.07 1.74
C ALA A 89 5.94 7.91 0.29
N ASP A 90 4.92 8.67 -0.10
CA ASP A 90 4.66 8.95 -1.50
C ASP A 90 5.73 9.93 -2.08
N TRP A 91 5.71 10.13 -3.39
CA TRP A 91 6.62 11.03 -4.08
C TRP A 91 5.90 12.25 -4.68
N TYR A 92 4.76 12.64 -4.14
CA TYR A 92 4.00 13.77 -4.70
C TYR A 92 4.67 15.12 -4.47
N SER A 93 5.33 15.32 -3.34
CA SER A 93 6.01 16.56 -3.01
C SER A 93 7.52 16.45 -2.98
N ARG A 94 8.04 15.35 -2.48
CA ARG A 94 9.49 15.10 -2.34
C ARG A 94 9.79 13.62 -2.40
N GLY A 95 10.76 13.24 -3.22
CA GLY A 95 11.23 11.85 -3.29
C GLY A 95 12.02 11.45 -2.04
N SER A 96 11.81 10.22 -1.60
CA SER A 96 12.58 9.60 -0.52
C SER A 96 12.69 8.10 -0.73
N TYR A 97 13.63 7.46 -0.06
CA TYR A 97 13.75 6.01 -0.04
C TYR A 97 14.19 5.53 1.34
N LEU A 98 13.91 4.29 1.63
CA LEU A 98 14.40 3.63 2.83
C LEU A 98 15.69 2.89 2.49
N ARG A 99 16.76 3.23 3.18
CA ARG A 99 18.00 2.47 3.15
C ARG A 99 17.99 1.44 4.29
N ALA A 100 18.29 0.20 3.96
CA ALA A 100 18.45 -0.88 4.93
C ALA A 100 19.84 -1.52 4.77
N ASP A 101 20.56 -1.64 5.86
CA ASP A 101 21.87 -2.29 5.91
C ASP A 101 22.06 -3.01 7.24
N ALA A 102 23.27 -3.52 7.50
CA ALA A 102 23.59 -4.23 8.75
C ALA A 102 23.40 -3.37 10.02
N GLY A 103 23.46 -2.05 9.89
CA GLY A 103 23.24 -1.10 10.99
C GLY A 103 21.77 -0.77 11.23
N GLY A 104 20.85 -1.24 10.38
CA GLY A 104 19.41 -0.98 10.48
C GLY A 104 18.82 -0.24 9.28
N CYS A 105 17.65 0.36 9.49
CA CYS A 105 16.91 1.11 8.48
C CYS A 105 16.94 2.62 8.76
N GLY A 106 16.89 3.41 7.70
CA GLY A 106 16.81 4.86 7.79
C GLY A 106 16.27 5.50 6.51
N VAL A 107 15.46 6.55 6.68
CA VAL A 107 14.90 7.30 5.54
C VAL A 107 15.95 8.26 4.99
N GLN A 108 16.09 8.25 3.67
CA GLN A 108 16.95 9.16 2.92
C GLN A 108 16.08 10.01 2.00
N LEU A 109 16.35 11.32 1.98
CA LEU A 109 15.66 12.24 1.07
C LEU A 109 16.46 12.37 -0.23
N LEU A 110 15.76 12.41 -1.33
CA LEU A 110 16.33 12.77 -2.61
C LEU A 110 16.55 14.29 -2.66
N ALA A 111 17.69 14.67 -3.22
CA ALA A 111 18.07 16.07 -3.37
C ALA A 111 17.15 16.80 -4.37
#